data_b4b746909df0a3d6f8b0b0deb531f747
#
_entry.id   b4b746909df0a3d6f8b0b0deb531f747
#
_cell.length_a   1.000
_cell.length_b   1.000
_cell.length_c   1.000
_cell.angle_alpha   90.00
_cell.angle_beta   90.00
_cell.angle_gamma   90.00
#
_symmetry.space_group_name_H-M   'P 1'
#
loop_
_entity.id
_entity.type
_entity.pdbx_description
1 polymer ?
#
loop_
_entity_poly.entity_id
_entity_poly.type
_entity_poly.pdbx_seq_one_letter_code
_entity_poly.pdbx_strand_id
1 'polypeptide(L)'
;MKKIFLYALIFLTTLSCSKSSVGSESTPVTPVLPIADSFVKGADISWITQMEAAGIKFYNSTGTTQEGMALLKSVGINTIRLRVWVNPADGYNNTADVVAKAVRAKNLGMRILIDFHYSDTWADPGKQTKPTAWATQDFATLKISLAGHTTAVLTALHDNNILPEWVQVGNETNNGMLWPEGRASTNMANFAQMISAGFDAVKAVFPAAKVIVHISNGYDNSLFRWMFDGLKANGAKYDVIGMSMYPTTTNWKTYNTQCYANMNDMVSRYGKEVMIVEAGMSWDDATDCNTFLTDLIAKTKAVTGNKGLGVLYWEPEACNNWQGYSLGAFDNSCKPTAALNAFSK
;
A
#
# COMPACT_ATOMS: atom_id res chain seq x y z
N MET A 1 90.45 40.67 20.83
CA MET A 1 90.09 39.37 21.44
C MET A 1 88.61 39.08 21.18
N LYS A 2 88.27 38.49 20.10
CA LYS A 2 86.90 38.08 19.81
C LYS A 2 86.97 36.65 19.27
N LYS A 3 86.37 35.70 20.05
CA LYS A 3 86.30 34.31 19.69
C LYS A 3 85.05 34.12 18.82
N ILE A 4 85.25 33.58 17.62
CA ILE A 4 84.18 33.20 16.69
C ILE A 4 83.88 31.73 16.94
N PHE A 5 82.60 31.44 17.30
CA PHE A 5 82.11 30.08 17.41
C PHE A 5 81.40 29.75 16.09
N LEU A 6 81.83 28.67 15.45
CA LEU A 6 81.25 28.11 14.25
C LEU A 6 80.22 27.03 14.68
N TYR A 7 78.95 27.26 14.36
CA TYR A 7 77.94 26.24 14.59
C TYR A 7 77.72 25.42 13.29
N ALA A 8 78.01 24.14 13.38
CA ALA A 8 77.67 23.19 12.32
C ALA A 8 76.18 22.84 12.41
N LEU A 9 75.46 23.07 11.34
CA LEU A 9 74.04 22.73 11.21
C LEU A 9 73.89 21.25 10.67
N ILE A 10 73.49 20.36 11.52
CA ILE A 10 73.18 18.95 11.14
C ILE A 10 71.71 18.92 10.64
N PHE A 11 71.53 18.64 9.36
CA PHE A 11 70.20 18.36 8.79
C PHE A 11 69.79 16.91 9.12
N LEU A 12 68.80 16.72 10.00
CA LEU A 12 68.12 15.45 10.19
C LEU A 12 66.92 15.39 9.25
N THR A 13 66.98 14.57 8.22
CA THR A 13 65.81 14.23 7.39
C THR A 13 64.99 13.19 8.08
N THR A 14 63.83 13.56 8.63
CA THR A 14 62.82 12.63 9.10
C THR A 14 61.98 12.16 7.91
N LEU A 15 62.09 10.90 7.54
CA LEU A 15 61.11 10.25 6.68
C LEU A 15 59.79 10.12 7.44
N SER A 16 58.81 10.92 7.07
CA SER A 16 57.44 10.78 7.51
C SER A 16 56.76 9.74 6.61
N CYS A 17 56.51 8.54 7.13
CA CYS A 17 55.60 7.57 6.53
C CYS A 17 54.16 8.06 6.77
N SER A 18 53.54 8.65 5.76
CA SER A 18 52.09 8.87 5.76
C SER A 18 51.37 7.55 5.50
N LYS A 19 50.72 7.00 6.54
CA LYS A 19 49.70 5.99 6.35
C LYS A 19 48.49 6.66 5.65
N SER A 20 48.30 6.39 4.36
CA SER A 20 47.04 6.65 3.67
C SER A 20 45.97 5.72 4.25
N SER A 21 45.15 6.24 5.12
CA SER A 21 43.86 5.61 5.44
C SER A 21 43.00 5.72 4.19
N VAL A 22 42.81 4.62 3.49
CA VAL A 22 41.77 4.48 2.48
C VAL A 22 40.44 4.53 3.25
N GLY A 23 39.87 5.70 3.36
CA GLY A 23 38.49 5.86 3.78
C GLY A 23 37.63 5.19 2.69
N SER A 24 37.01 4.09 3.05
CA SER A 24 35.92 3.52 2.27
C SER A 24 34.80 4.55 2.25
N GLU A 25 34.75 5.40 1.23
CA GLU A 25 33.54 6.14 0.92
C GLU A 25 32.48 5.11 0.57
N SER A 26 31.57 4.85 1.50
CA SER A 26 30.31 4.18 1.21
C SER A 26 29.55 5.10 0.23
N THR A 27 29.66 4.81 -1.07
CA THR A 27 28.74 5.39 -2.05
C THR A 27 27.30 5.18 -1.54
N PRO A 28 26.48 6.25 -1.46
CA PRO A 28 25.08 6.08 -1.12
C PRO A 28 24.47 5.07 -2.10
N VAL A 29 24.02 3.93 -1.60
CA VAL A 29 23.26 2.99 -2.42
C VAL A 29 21.98 3.72 -2.77
N THR A 30 21.91 4.29 -3.97
CA THR A 30 20.69 4.83 -4.53
C THR A 30 19.70 3.66 -4.54
N PRO A 31 18.57 3.74 -3.82
CA PRO A 31 17.60 2.68 -3.83
C PRO A 31 17.17 2.45 -5.28
N VAL A 32 17.42 1.26 -5.82
CA VAL A 32 16.87 0.87 -7.12
C VAL A 32 15.38 0.72 -6.90
N LEU A 33 14.63 1.76 -7.25
CA LEU A 33 13.19 1.66 -7.34
C LEU A 33 12.86 0.49 -8.27
N PRO A 34 11.91 -0.38 -7.93
CA PRO A 34 11.42 -1.39 -8.86
C PRO A 34 11.04 -0.74 -10.18
N ILE A 35 11.24 -1.44 -11.28
CA ILE A 35 11.06 -0.93 -12.63
C ILE A 35 9.71 -0.22 -12.75
N ALA A 36 9.73 1.09 -12.96
CA ALA A 36 8.59 2.01 -12.81
C ALA A 36 7.41 1.77 -13.78
N ASP A 37 7.51 0.79 -14.70
CA ASP A 37 6.54 0.57 -15.77
C ASP A 37 5.80 -0.78 -15.73
N SER A 38 6.00 -1.62 -14.74
CA SER A 38 5.24 -2.86 -14.69
C SER A 38 3.84 -2.63 -14.09
N PHE A 39 2.80 -3.04 -14.83
CA PHE A 39 1.43 -3.04 -14.35
C PHE A 39 1.32 -3.78 -13.01
N VAL A 40 0.62 -3.21 -12.04
CA VAL A 40 0.44 -3.80 -10.72
C VAL A 40 -0.51 -4.99 -10.83
N LYS A 41 0.00 -6.15 -10.47
CA LYS A 41 -0.73 -7.39 -10.26
C LYS A 41 -0.58 -7.72 -8.78
N GLY A 42 -1.52 -7.26 -7.95
CA GLY A 42 -1.32 -7.24 -6.52
C GLY A 42 -2.24 -8.15 -5.72
N ALA A 43 -1.89 -8.31 -4.45
CA ALA A 43 -2.73 -8.93 -3.43
C ALA A 43 -2.59 -8.16 -2.10
N ASP A 44 -3.70 -7.89 -1.42
CA ASP A 44 -3.69 -7.60 0.01
C ASP A 44 -3.61 -8.94 0.76
N ILE A 45 -2.67 -9.05 1.66
CA ILE A 45 -2.41 -10.29 2.42
C ILE A 45 -2.21 -10.01 3.90
N SER A 46 -2.96 -9.05 4.38
CA SER A 46 -2.78 -8.53 5.74
C SER A 46 -3.07 -9.58 6.82
N TRP A 47 -3.85 -10.61 6.51
CA TRP A 47 -4.12 -11.73 7.41
C TRP A 47 -3.03 -12.80 7.47
N ILE A 48 -2.05 -12.80 6.57
CA ILE A 48 -1.13 -13.93 6.39
C ILE A 48 -0.41 -14.34 7.69
N THR A 49 0.08 -13.39 8.48
CA THR A 49 0.77 -13.68 9.76
C THR A 49 -0.17 -14.27 10.80
N GLN A 50 -1.42 -13.82 10.84
CA GLN A 50 -2.45 -14.34 11.74
C GLN A 50 -2.86 -15.76 11.34
N MET A 51 -3.02 -16.02 10.04
CA MET A 51 -3.32 -17.36 9.52
C MET A 51 -2.19 -18.35 9.81
N GLU A 52 -0.94 -17.95 9.57
CA GLU A 52 0.23 -18.75 9.86
C GLU A 52 0.38 -19.06 11.36
N ALA A 53 0.12 -18.09 12.24
CA ALA A 53 0.13 -18.27 13.70
C ALA A 53 -0.98 -19.23 14.17
N ALA A 54 -2.12 -19.27 13.45
CA ALA A 54 -3.18 -20.25 13.69
C ALA A 54 -2.86 -21.65 13.10
N GLY A 55 -1.69 -21.85 12.50
CA GLY A 55 -1.25 -23.15 11.95
C GLY A 55 -1.73 -23.43 10.53
N ILE A 56 -2.32 -22.45 9.84
CA ILE A 56 -2.71 -22.57 8.43
C ILE A 56 -1.45 -22.74 7.57
N LYS A 57 -1.47 -23.69 6.65
CA LYS A 57 -0.42 -23.93 5.68
C LYS A 57 -0.97 -23.80 4.28
N PHE A 58 -0.20 -23.19 3.40
CA PHE A 58 -0.56 -23.01 2.01
C PHE A 58 0.13 -24.06 1.14
N TYR A 59 -0.54 -24.48 0.08
CA TYR A 59 -0.07 -25.53 -0.80
C TYR A 59 -0.11 -25.05 -2.26
N ASN A 60 0.90 -25.42 -3.02
CA ASN A 60 0.89 -25.21 -4.46
C ASN A 60 -0.05 -26.21 -5.19
N SER A 61 -0.20 -26.09 -6.50
CA SER A 61 -1.07 -26.93 -7.31
C SER A 61 -0.75 -28.43 -7.22
N THR A 62 0.51 -28.80 -6.92
CA THR A 62 0.93 -30.21 -6.74
C THR A 62 0.69 -30.72 -5.32
N GLY A 63 0.21 -29.87 -4.39
CA GLY A 63 -0.02 -30.23 -3.00
C GLY A 63 1.20 -30.14 -2.09
N THR A 64 2.29 -29.53 -2.57
CA THR A 64 3.47 -29.27 -1.75
C THR A 64 3.28 -27.99 -0.94
N THR A 65 3.60 -28.03 0.36
CA THR A 65 3.55 -26.86 1.23
C THR A 65 4.52 -25.79 0.72
N GLN A 66 4.05 -24.55 0.68
CA GLN A 66 4.83 -23.40 0.25
C GLN A 66 4.52 -22.18 1.12
N GLU A 67 5.50 -21.30 1.32
CA GLU A 67 5.31 -20.01 1.98
C GLU A 67 4.32 -19.16 1.18
N GLY A 68 3.34 -18.54 1.88
CA GLY A 68 2.17 -17.95 1.24
C GLY A 68 2.50 -16.81 0.25
N MET A 69 3.43 -15.90 0.59
CA MET A 69 3.83 -14.82 -0.33
C MET A 69 4.61 -15.34 -1.54
N ALA A 70 5.49 -16.34 -1.32
CA ALA A 70 6.22 -16.97 -2.42
C ALA A 70 5.27 -17.73 -3.36
N LEU A 71 4.23 -18.34 -2.81
CA LEU A 71 3.16 -18.98 -3.58
C LEU A 71 2.40 -17.95 -4.43
N LEU A 72 1.98 -16.83 -3.86
CA LEU A 72 1.32 -15.75 -4.60
C LEU A 72 2.22 -15.18 -5.69
N LYS A 73 3.51 -14.98 -5.41
CA LYS A 73 4.48 -14.57 -6.43
C LYS A 73 4.54 -15.59 -7.58
N SER A 74 4.51 -16.89 -7.28
CA SER A 74 4.57 -17.94 -8.30
C SER A 74 3.37 -17.97 -9.26
N VAL A 75 2.23 -17.44 -8.83
CA VAL A 75 1.02 -17.30 -9.67
C VAL A 75 0.89 -15.93 -10.33
N GLY A 76 1.94 -15.10 -10.28
CA GLY A 76 2.06 -13.85 -11.03
C GLY A 76 1.81 -12.57 -10.23
N ILE A 77 1.58 -12.64 -8.93
CA ILE A 77 1.47 -11.45 -8.05
C ILE A 77 2.86 -10.81 -7.92
N ASN A 78 2.93 -9.51 -8.16
CA ASN A 78 4.17 -8.72 -8.11
C ASN A 78 4.15 -7.61 -7.05
N THR A 79 3.01 -7.38 -6.42
CA THR A 79 2.79 -6.27 -5.47
C THR A 79 1.98 -6.75 -4.28
N ILE A 80 2.38 -6.37 -3.09
CA ILE A 80 1.68 -6.68 -1.84
C ILE A 80 1.12 -5.40 -1.24
N ARG A 81 -0.17 -5.42 -0.89
CA ARG A 81 -0.84 -4.40 -0.08
C ARG A 81 -0.91 -4.86 1.36
N LEU A 82 -0.63 -3.98 2.30
CA LEU A 82 -0.59 -4.25 3.73
C LEU A 82 -1.39 -3.20 4.49
N ARG A 83 -2.43 -3.65 5.16
CA ARG A 83 -3.28 -2.86 6.07
C ARG A 83 -2.51 -2.47 7.32
N VAL A 84 -2.72 -1.25 7.81
CA VAL A 84 -2.16 -0.74 9.06
C VAL A 84 -3.26 -0.27 9.98
N TRP A 85 -3.30 -0.83 11.19
CA TRP A 85 -4.12 -0.36 12.31
C TRP A 85 -3.27 0.39 13.34
N VAL A 86 -3.88 1.25 14.15
CA VAL A 86 -3.16 2.11 15.10
C VAL A 86 -2.72 1.31 16.33
N ASN A 87 -3.67 0.68 17.01
CA ASN A 87 -3.40 -0.13 18.21
C ASN A 87 -4.37 -1.33 18.28
N PRO A 88 -4.21 -2.32 17.39
CA PRO A 88 -5.06 -3.49 17.37
C PRO A 88 -4.86 -4.35 18.63
N ALA A 89 -5.97 -4.88 19.18
CA ALA A 89 -5.98 -5.62 20.44
C ALA A 89 -5.20 -6.95 20.36
N ASP A 90 -5.17 -7.58 19.19
CA ASP A 90 -4.49 -8.85 18.93
C ASP A 90 -3.05 -8.71 18.44
N GLY A 91 -2.60 -7.48 18.19
CA GLY A 91 -1.26 -7.16 17.72
C GLY A 91 -1.02 -7.36 16.23
N TYR A 92 -1.95 -7.96 15.47
CA TYR A 92 -1.82 -8.08 14.01
C TYR A 92 -2.14 -6.75 13.32
N ASN A 93 -1.46 -6.49 12.19
CA ASN A 93 -1.58 -5.24 11.43
C ASN A 93 -1.14 -3.97 12.20
N ASN A 94 -0.47 -4.10 13.33
CA ASN A 94 0.27 -2.97 13.93
C ASN A 94 1.57 -2.71 13.16
N THR A 95 2.31 -1.67 13.52
CA THR A 95 3.56 -1.28 12.86
C THR A 95 4.56 -2.44 12.76
N ALA A 96 4.76 -3.22 13.83
CA ALA A 96 5.75 -4.29 13.86
C ALA A 96 5.37 -5.44 12.91
N ASP A 97 4.11 -5.85 12.90
CA ASP A 97 3.58 -6.90 12.02
C ASP A 97 3.64 -6.48 10.55
N VAL A 98 3.29 -5.22 10.25
CA VAL A 98 3.39 -4.66 8.89
C VAL A 98 4.83 -4.63 8.40
N VAL A 99 5.79 -4.20 9.25
CA VAL A 99 7.23 -4.24 8.91
C VAL A 99 7.69 -5.67 8.64
N ALA A 100 7.30 -6.63 9.46
CA ALA A 100 7.67 -8.04 9.26
C ALA A 100 7.15 -8.59 7.92
N LYS A 101 5.90 -8.31 7.57
CA LYS A 101 5.31 -8.67 6.26
C LYS A 101 6.01 -7.96 5.10
N ALA A 102 6.29 -6.67 5.25
CA ALA A 102 6.96 -5.88 4.21
C ALA A 102 8.41 -6.35 3.95
N VAL A 103 9.14 -6.77 4.99
CA VAL A 103 10.48 -7.39 4.84
C VAL A 103 10.38 -8.68 4.04
N ARG A 104 9.39 -9.54 4.31
CA ARG A 104 9.16 -10.78 3.52
C ARG A 104 8.89 -10.46 2.05
N ALA A 105 7.96 -9.52 1.77
CA ALA A 105 7.64 -9.09 0.40
C ALA A 105 8.87 -8.54 -0.33
N LYS A 106 9.65 -7.66 0.31
CA LYS A 106 10.91 -7.13 -0.23
C LYS A 106 11.91 -8.24 -0.57
N ASN A 107 12.12 -9.21 0.33
CA ASN A 107 13.06 -10.33 0.10
C ASN A 107 12.65 -11.19 -1.09
N LEU A 108 11.38 -11.20 -1.43
CA LEU A 108 10.84 -11.81 -2.65
C LEU A 108 10.91 -10.88 -3.87
N GLY A 109 11.40 -9.64 -3.73
CA GLY A 109 11.44 -8.65 -4.81
C GLY A 109 10.05 -8.16 -5.24
N MET A 110 9.08 -8.17 -4.33
CA MET A 110 7.72 -7.67 -4.58
C MET A 110 7.62 -6.18 -4.22
N ARG A 111 6.77 -5.48 -4.95
CA ARG A 111 6.43 -4.06 -4.71
C ARG A 111 5.49 -3.95 -3.52
N ILE A 112 5.42 -2.79 -2.88
CA ILE A 112 4.68 -2.61 -1.63
C ILE A 112 3.74 -1.40 -1.72
N LEU A 113 2.49 -1.61 -1.30
CA LEU A 113 1.47 -0.62 -1.02
C LEU A 113 1.09 -0.71 0.46
N ILE A 114 1.12 0.41 1.17
CA ILE A 114 0.71 0.50 2.58
C ILE A 114 -0.67 1.13 2.66
N ASP A 115 -1.58 0.53 3.41
CA ASP A 115 -2.96 0.97 3.58
C ASP A 115 -3.28 1.36 5.01
N PHE A 116 -3.39 2.65 5.29
CA PHE A 116 -3.74 3.17 6.60
C PHE A 116 -5.25 3.21 6.82
N HIS A 117 -5.75 2.44 7.79
CA HIS A 117 -7.15 2.49 8.20
C HIS A 117 -7.43 3.63 9.20
N TYR A 118 -6.42 4.13 9.92
CA TYR A 118 -6.56 5.11 11.01
C TYR A 118 -7.61 4.71 12.06
N SER A 119 -7.63 3.45 12.40
CA SER A 119 -8.51 2.83 13.40
C SER A 119 -7.74 1.74 14.13
N ASP A 120 -8.25 1.26 15.26
CA ASP A 120 -7.70 0.08 15.96
C ASP A 120 -8.24 -1.24 15.35
N THR A 121 -9.17 -1.15 14.41
CA THR A 121 -9.84 -2.25 13.75
C THR A 121 -10.30 -1.83 12.34
N TRP A 122 -11.21 -2.59 11.75
CA TRP A 122 -11.76 -2.34 10.41
C TRP A 122 -12.27 -0.90 10.24
N ALA A 123 -11.87 -0.27 9.15
CA ALA A 123 -12.47 0.93 8.58
C ALA A 123 -13.05 0.56 7.21
N ASP A 124 -14.33 0.84 6.99
CA ASP A 124 -15.09 0.53 5.80
C ASP A 124 -16.14 1.63 5.53
N PRO A 125 -16.92 1.58 4.45
CA PRO A 125 -17.90 2.63 4.12
C PRO A 125 -18.92 2.92 5.20
N GLY A 126 -19.22 1.93 6.06
CA GLY A 126 -20.19 2.05 7.17
C GLY A 126 -19.54 2.37 8.52
N LYS A 127 -18.22 2.22 8.63
CA LYS A 127 -17.51 2.30 9.90
C LYS A 127 -16.15 2.97 9.75
N GLN A 128 -16.05 4.18 10.26
CA GLN A 128 -14.81 4.99 10.26
C GLN A 128 -14.51 5.48 11.70
N THR A 129 -14.42 4.52 12.62
CA THR A 129 -14.25 4.78 14.05
C THR A 129 -12.82 5.23 14.34
N LYS A 130 -12.69 6.32 15.11
CA LYS A 130 -11.39 6.77 15.59
C LYS A 130 -10.72 5.71 16.47
N PRO A 131 -9.37 5.60 16.47
CA PRO A 131 -8.65 4.83 17.46
C PRO A 131 -9.04 5.25 18.89
N THR A 132 -9.08 4.32 19.80
CA THR A 132 -9.43 4.57 21.22
C THR A 132 -8.58 5.71 21.81
N ALA A 133 -7.28 5.72 21.51
CA ALA A 133 -6.35 6.76 21.95
C ALA A 133 -6.66 8.16 21.40
N TRP A 134 -7.46 8.27 20.32
CA TRP A 134 -7.82 9.53 19.67
C TRP A 134 -9.29 9.91 19.89
N ALA A 135 -10.06 9.13 20.65
CA ALA A 135 -11.52 9.24 20.75
C ALA A 135 -12.01 10.64 21.20
N THR A 136 -11.26 11.29 22.09
CA THR A 136 -11.61 12.60 22.67
C THR A 136 -10.87 13.78 22.03
N GLN A 137 -10.06 13.53 21.00
CA GLN A 137 -9.29 14.59 20.33
C GLN A 137 -10.21 15.48 19.50
N ASP A 138 -9.94 16.79 19.54
CA ASP A 138 -10.52 17.74 18.60
C ASP A 138 -9.91 17.56 17.19
N PHE A 139 -10.49 18.24 16.22
CA PHE A 139 -10.07 18.13 14.82
C PHE A 139 -8.59 18.50 14.59
N ALA A 140 -8.10 19.54 15.28
CA ALA A 140 -6.71 19.99 15.10
C ALA A 140 -5.72 18.94 15.60
N THR A 141 -5.96 18.43 16.81
CA THR A 141 -5.16 17.36 17.43
C THR A 141 -5.27 16.07 16.64
N LEU A 142 -6.44 15.72 16.13
CA LEU A 142 -6.68 14.52 15.34
C LEU A 142 -5.86 14.50 14.05
N LYS A 143 -5.72 15.64 13.36
CA LYS A 143 -4.83 15.77 12.19
C LYS A 143 -3.36 15.53 12.54
N ILE A 144 -2.91 16.05 13.70
CA ILE A 144 -1.55 15.84 14.18
C ILE A 144 -1.31 14.36 14.49
N SER A 145 -2.27 13.69 15.13
CA SER A 145 -2.21 12.27 15.46
C SER A 145 -2.17 11.40 14.20
N LEU A 146 -2.98 11.72 13.19
CA LEU A 146 -2.98 11.05 11.89
C LEU A 146 -1.61 11.18 11.21
N ALA A 147 -1.09 12.39 11.08
CA ALA A 147 0.20 12.65 10.46
C ALA A 147 1.34 11.99 11.24
N GLY A 148 1.31 12.05 12.57
CA GLY A 148 2.30 11.43 13.46
C GLY A 148 2.33 9.91 13.32
N HIS A 149 1.16 9.25 13.30
CA HIS A 149 1.06 7.80 13.07
C HIS A 149 1.58 7.42 11.69
N THR A 150 1.19 8.14 10.64
CA THR A 150 1.68 7.92 9.29
C THR A 150 3.20 8.01 9.24
N THR A 151 3.78 9.08 9.79
CA THR A 151 5.23 9.26 9.85
C THR A 151 5.92 8.14 10.62
N ALA A 152 5.40 7.74 11.77
CA ALA A 152 6.01 6.70 12.61
C ALA A 152 6.06 5.35 11.90
N VAL A 153 4.97 4.91 11.27
CA VAL A 153 4.93 3.65 10.52
C VAL A 153 5.88 3.70 9.32
N LEU A 154 5.84 4.79 8.54
CA LEU A 154 6.68 4.92 7.36
C LEU A 154 8.17 5.03 7.72
N THR A 155 8.52 5.68 8.83
CA THR A 155 9.89 5.70 9.35
C THR A 155 10.35 4.30 9.74
N ALA A 156 9.50 3.50 10.42
CA ALA A 156 9.83 2.12 10.75
C ALA A 156 10.07 1.26 9.49
N LEU A 157 9.32 1.48 8.42
CA LEU A 157 9.57 0.83 7.12
C LEU A 157 10.90 1.30 6.51
N HIS A 158 11.16 2.60 6.50
CA HIS A 158 12.41 3.19 6.00
C HIS A 158 13.64 2.61 6.71
N ASP A 159 13.60 2.53 8.04
CA ASP A 159 14.70 2.00 8.87
C ASP A 159 14.98 0.51 8.60
N ASN A 160 14.00 -0.22 8.04
CA ASN A 160 14.16 -1.59 7.55
C ASN A 160 14.45 -1.66 6.04
N ASN A 161 14.80 -0.52 5.40
CA ASN A 161 15.06 -0.40 3.97
C ASN A 161 13.88 -0.86 3.10
N ILE A 162 12.65 -0.61 3.54
CA ILE A 162 11.43 -0.85 2.79
C ILE A 162 11.03 0.47 2.13
N LEU A 163 10.75 0.41 0.82
CA LEU A 163 10.38 1.56 0.01
C LEU A 163 8.98 1.30 -0.60
N PRO A 164 7.90 1.71 0.06
CA PRO A 164 6.58 1.59 -0.54
C PRO A 164 6.47 2.50 -1.76
N GLU A 165 5.91 1.98 -2.85
CA GLU A 165 5.61 2.78 -4.04
C GLU A 165 4.32 3.56 -3.90
N TRP A 166 3.39 3.02 -3.11
CA TRP A 166 2.09 3.64 -2.84
C TRP A 166 1.78 3.62 -1.35
N VAL A 167 1.09 4.65 -0.91
CA VAL A 167 0.55 4.75 0.44
C VAL A 167 -0.89 5.24 0.36
N GLN A 168 -1.80 4.45 0.87
CA GLN A 168 -3.22 4.76 0.95
C GLN A 168 -3.52 5.49 2.25
N VAL A 169 -4.13 6.66 2.15
CA VAL A 169 -4.52 7.52 3.28
C VAL A 169 -6.02 7.35 3.52
N GLY A 170 -6.36 6.45 4.45
CA GLY A 170 -7.72 6.00 4.72
C GLY A 170 -8.18 4.85 3.82
N ASN A 171 -9.00 3.94 4.35
CA ASN A 171 -9.58 2.82 3.64
C ASN A 171 -11.08 3.03 3.41
N GLU A 172 -11.54 2.84 2.15
CA GLU A 172 -12.93 2.96 1.71
C GLU A 172 -13.66 4.17 2.31
N THR A 173 -13.05 5.33 2.14
CA THR A 173 -13.48 6.61 2.72
C THR A 173 -14.69 7.22 2.01
N ASN A 174 -15.71 6.42 1.68
CA ASN A 174 -16.90 6.81 0.92
C ASN A 174 -17.65 8.01 1.52
N ASN A 175 -17.53 8.21 2.83
CA ASN A 175 -18.06 9.37 3.55
C ASN A 175 -17.01 9.95 4.51
N GLY A 176 -15.76 10.02 4.05
CA GLY A 176 -14.65 10.50 4.88
C GLY A 176 -14.10 9.44 5.83
N MET A 177 -13.32 9.86 6.82
CA MET A 177 -12.69 8.99 7.83
C MET A 177 -12.68 9.65 9.21
N LEU A 178 -12.34 8.88 10.28
CA LEU A 178 -12.20 9.41 11.65
C LEU A 178 -13.45 10.16 12.11
N TRP A 179 -14.60 9.49 12.04
CA TRP A 179 -15.89 10.12 12.36
C TRP A 179 -16.02 10.48 13.85
N PRO A 180 -16.76 11.58 14.17
CA PRO A 180 -17.54 12.45 13.26
C PRO A 180 -16.72 13.56 12.56
N GLU A 181 -15.51 13.89 13.02
CA GLU A 181 -14.77 15.10 12.62
C GLU A 181 -14.42 15.13 11.12
N GLY A 182 -14.05 13.98 10.55
CA GLY A 182 -13.73 13.84 9.13
C GLY A 182 -14.85 13.26 8.27
N ARG A 183 -16.12 13.28 8.76
CA ARG A 183 -17.27 12.82 7.96
C ARG A 183 -17.53 13.78 6.80
N ALA A 184 -17.30 13.31 5.56
CA ALA A 184 -17.34 14.17 4.37
C ALA A 184 -18.71 14.80 4.10
N SER A 185 -19.82 14.09 4.35
CA SER A 185 -21.18 14.61 4.16
C SER A 185 -21.55 15.77 5.10
N THR A 186 -20.86 15.91 6.23
CA THR A 186 -21.08 17.00 7.18
C THR A 186 -19.98 18.04 7.13
N ASN A 187 -18.74 17.64 6.80
CA ASN A 187 -17.61 18.56 6.73
C ASN A 187 -16.52 18.07 5.75
N MET A 188 -16.75 18.25 4.47
CA MET A 188 -15.81 17.89 3.40
C MET A 188 -14.45 18.60 3.58
N ALA A 189 -14.43 19.82 4.09
CA ALA A 189 -13.20 20.57 4.31
C ALA A 189 -12.29 19.91 5.35
N ASN A 190 -12.85 19.35 6.42
CA ASN A 190 -12.08 18.59 7.41
C ASN A 190 -11.50 17.33 6.79
N PHE A 191 -12.30 16.58 6.04
CA PHE A 191 -11.82 15.38 5.37
C PHE A 191 -10.68 15.70 4.40
N ALA A 192 -10.82 16.74 3.58
CA ALA A 192 -9.78 17.20 2.66
C ALA A 192 -8.47 17.59 3.38
N GLN A 193 -8.58 18.22 4.55
CA GLN A 193 -7.40 18.55 5.36
C GLN A 193 -6.75 17.31 5.98
N MET A 194 -7.53 16.28 6.39
CA MET A 194 -6.99 15.00 6.86
C MET A 194 -6.22 14.28 5.75
N ILE A 195 -6.79 14.20 4.54
CA ILE A 195 -6.11 13.64 3.37
C ILE A 195 -4.79 14.39 3.11
N SER A 196 -4.82 15.73 3.13
CA SER A 196 -3.61 16.53 2.90
C SER A 196 -2.56 16.35 4.01
N ALA A 197 -2.97 16.20 5.27
CA ALA A 197 -2.06 15.92 6.38
C ALA A 197 -1.37 14.55 6.23
N GLY A 198 -2.11 13.53 5.82
CA GLY A 198 -1.55 12.23 5.48
C GLY A 198 -0.62 12.30 4.27
N PHE A 199 -1.01 13.00 3.21
CA PHE A 199 -0.15 13.24 2.04
C PHE A 199 1.19 13.88 2.43
N ASP A 200 1.15 14.96 3.19
CA ASP A 200 2.37 15.68 3.59
C ASP A 200 3.27 14.80 4.47
N ALA A 201 2.69 13.99 5.37
CA ALA A 201 3.43 13.01 6.17
C ALA A 201 4.10 11.93 5.32
N VAL A 202 3.40 11.40 4.30
CA VAL A 202 3.98 10.44 3.35
C VAL A 202 5.15 11.05 2.60
N LYS A 203 4.96 12.25 2.03
CA LYS A 203 6.00 12.92 1.23
C LYS A 203 7.20 13.34 2.05
N ALA A 204 7.04 13.58 3.35
CA ALA A 204 8.15 13.89 4.25
C ALA A 204 9.10 12.69 4.44
N VAL A 205 8.59 11.45 4.44
CA VAL A 205 9.41 10.24 4.60
C VAL A 205 9.79 9.64 3.25
N PHE A 206 8.83 9.53 2.34
CA PHE A 206 9.00 8.95 1.00
C PHE A 206 8.51 9.91 -0.09
N PRO A 207 9.34 10.88 -0.52
CA PRO A 207 8.94 11.89 -1.51
C PRO A 207 8.45 11.29 -2.84
N ALA A 208 8.97 10.13 -3.24
CA ALA A 208 8.62 9.45 -4.49
C ALA A 208 7.34 8.61 -4.39
N ALA A 209 6.91 8.18 -3.19
CA ALA A 209 5.72 7.36 -3.01
C ALA A 209 4.46 8.11 -3.44
N LYS A 210 3.57 7.45 -4.17
CA LYS A 210 2.29 8.02 -4.59
C LYS A 210 1.23 7.81 -3.52
N VAL A 211 0.46 8.85 -3.25
CA VAL A 211 -0.61 8.82 -2.22
C VAL A 211 -1.94 8.52 -2.87
N ILE A 212 -2.62 7.50 -2.34
CA ILE A 212 -3.93 7.03 -2.81
C ILE A 212 -5.03 7.50 -1.87
N VAL A 213 -6.13 8.01 -2.43
CA VAL A 213 -7.43 8.12 -1.76
C VAL A 213 -8.31 7.00 -2.28
N HIS A 214 -8.82 6.16 -1.39
CA HIS A 214 -9.57 4.95 -1.69
C HIS A 214 -11.04 5.09 -1.30
N ILE A 215 -11.94 4.80 -2.26
CA ILE A 215 -13.38 4.63 -2.02
C ILE A 215 -13.88 3.36 -2.71
N SER A 216 -14.93 2.76 -2.15
CA SER A 216 -15.51 1.51 -2.67
C SER A 216 -16.38 1.72 -3.89
N ASN A 217 -16.91 0.63 -4.44
CA ASN A 217 -17.89 0.64 -5.55
C ASN A 217 -17.37 1.36 -6.79
N GLY A 218 -16.23 0.92 -7.33
CA GLY A 218 -15.58 1.53 -8.50
C GLY A 218 -16.50 1.75 -9.71
N TYR A 219 -17.66 1.10 -9.75
CA TYR A 219 -18.68 1.27 -10.77
C TYR A 219 -19.62 2.47 -10.54
N ASP A 220 -19.64 3.07 -9.33
CA ASP A 220 -20.53 4.19 -8.98
C ASP A 220 -19.88 5.56 -9.29
N ASN A 221 -19.97 5.97 -10.56
CA ASN A 221 -19.41 7.26 -10.98
C ASN A 221 -19.99 8.47 -10.21
N SER A 222 -21.23 8.40 -9.75
CA SER A 222 -21.87 9.50 -9.01
C SER A 222 -21.21 9.70 -7.65
N LEU A 223 -20.93 8.62 -6.93
CA LEU A 223 -20.19 8.64 -5.67
C LEU A 223 -18.78 9.20 -5.88
N PHE A 224 -18.08 8.74 -6.91
CA PHE A 224 -16.72 9.20 -7.23
C PHE A 224 -16.69 10.70 -7.57
N ARG A 225 -17.59 11.17 -8.38
CA ARG A 225 -17.71 12.62 -8.69
C ARG A 225 -18.00 13.44 -7.45
N TRP A 226 -18.97 13.04 -6.63
CA TRP A 226 -19.30 13.74 -5.40
C TRP A 226 -18.08 13.88 -4.48
N MET A 227 -17.36 12.78 -4.26
CA MET A 227 -16.19 12.74 -3.39
C MET A 227 -15.04 13.58 -3.94
N PHE A 228 -14.65 13.33 -5.18
CA PHE A 228 -13.45 13.97 -5.74
C PHE A 228 -13.67 15.43 -6.19
N ASP A 229 -14.90 15.82 -6.52
CA ASP A 229 -15.27 17.24 -6.67
C ASP A 229 -15.16 17.96 -5.32
N GLY A 230 -15.66 17.34 -4.25
CA GLY A 230 -15.55 17.88 -2.90
C GLY A 230 -14.09 18.03 -2.44
N LEU A 231 -13.26 17.01 -2.64
CA LEU A 231 -11.82 17.05 -2.33
C LEU A 231 -11.09 18.13 -3.16
N LYS A 232 -11.38 18.23 -4.45
CA LYS A 232 -10.80 19.24 -5.35
C LYS A 232 -11.19 20.65 -4.92
N ALA A 233 -12.46 20.89 -4.60
CA ALA A 233 -12.96 22.18 -4.16
C ALA A 233 -12.32 22.65 -2.84
N ASN A 234 -11.88 21.70 -1.99
CA ASN A 234 -11.22 21.96 -0.70
C ASN A 234 -9.68 21.79 -0.77
N GLY A 235 -9.09 21.69 -1.95
CA GLY A 235 -7.64 21.69 -2.16
C GLY A 235 -6.91 20.47 -1.61
N ALA A 236 -7.57 19.31 -1.52
CA ALA A 236 -6.94 18.07 -1.03
C ALA A 236 -5.79 17.64 -1.93
N LYS A 237 -4.72 17.15 -1.30
CA LYS A 237 -3.51 16.65 -1.97
C LYS A 237 -3.56 15.13 -2.04
N TYR A 238 -3.50 14.56 -3.25
CA TYR A 238 -3.38 13.12 -3.51
C TYR A 238 -2.87 12.90 -4.93
N ASP A 239 -2.36 11.69 -5.22
CA ASP A 239 -1.78 11.34 -6.52
C ASP A 239 -2.68 10.37 -7.30
N VAL A 240 -3.32 9.41 -6.62
CA VAL A 240 -4.03 8.28 -7.22
C VAL A 240 -5.43 8.15 -6.63
N ILE A 241 -6.39 7.75 -7.45
CA ILE A 241 -7.74 7.38 -7.04
C ILE A 241 -7.83 5.85 -6.96
N GLY A 242 -8.02 5.32 -5.74
CA GLY A 242 -8.20 3.90 -5.45
C GLY A 242 -9.67 3.49 -5.49
N MET A 243 -9.95 2.27 -5.94
CA MET A 243 -11.30 1.73 -6.14
C MET A 243 -11.39 0.28 -5.64
N SER A 244 -12.52 -0.12 -5.03
CA SER A 244 -12.85 -1.53 -4.77
C SER A 244 -13.86 -2.06 -5.79
N MET A 245 -13.74 -3.37 -6.13
CA MET A 245 -14.62 -4.08 -7.05
C MET A 245 -14.98 -5.48 -6.51
N TYR A 246 -16.20 -5.63 -6.00
CA TYR A 246 -16.73 -6.89 -5.45
C TYR A 246 -18.04 -7.28 -6.17
N PRO A 247 -17.98 -7.74 -7.42
CA PRO A 247 -19.16 -8.17 -8.14
C PRO A 247 -19.55 -9.61 -7.81
N THR A 248 -20.73 -10.00 -8.30
CA THR A 248 -21.18 -11.39 -8.35
C THR A 248 -21.03 -11.96 -9.76
N THR A 249 -21.26 -13.27 -9.93
CA THR A 249 -21.25 -13.94 -11.23
C THR A 249 -22.27 -13.36 -12.22
N THR A 250 -23.31 -12.70 -11.74
CA THR A 250 -24.40 -12.18 -12.57
C THR A 250 -24.19 -10.72 -13.01
N ASN A 251 -23.41 -9.92 -12.27
CA ASN A 251 -23.30 -8.49 -12.52
C ASN A 251 -21.89 -8.00 -12.92
N TRP A 252 -20.86 -8.83 -12.85
CA TRP A 252 -19.47 -8.40 -13.06
C TRP A 252 -19.23 -7.73 -14.43
N LYS A 253 -19.89 -8.19 -15.50
CA LYS A 253 -19.73 -7.59 -16.83
C LYS A 253 -20.20 -6.14 -16.86
N THR A 254 -21.36 -5.88 -16.25
CA THR A 254 -21.91 -4.53 -16.11
C THR A 254 -21.03 -3.67 -15.24
N TYR A 255 -20.60 -4.18 -14.08
CA TYR A 255 -19.76 -3.43 -13.15
C TYR A 255 -18.38 -3.11 -13.72
N ASN A 256 -17.73 -4.06 -14.42
CA ASN A 256 -16.48 -3.78 -15.11
C ASN A 256 -16.61 -2.71 -16.19
N THR A 257 -17.71 -2.71 -16.94
CA THR A 257 -17.97 -1.69 -17.97
C THR A 257 -18.18 -0.31 -17.33
N GLN A 258 -18.96 -0.24 -16.27
CA GLN A 258 -19.19 1.00 -15.51
C GLN A 258 -17.92 1.49 -14.82
N CYS A 259 -17.14 0.59 -14.22
CA CYS A 259 -15.86 0.91 -13.59
C CYS A 259 -14.85 1.46 -14.61
N TYR A 260 -14.76 0.86 -15.81
CA TYR A 260 -13.91 1.37 -16.88
C TYR A 260 -14.30 2.78 -17.31
N ALA A 261 -15.62 3.03 -17.47
CA ALA A 261 -16.11 4.37 -17.77
C ALA A 261 -15.78 5.36 -16.64
N ASN A 262 -15.94 4.93 -15.37
CA ASN A 262 -15.61 5.74 -14.21
C ASN A 262 -14.10 6.05 -14.13
N MET A 263 -13.24 5.05 -14.33
CA MET A 263 -11.77 5.26 -14.36
C MET A 263 -11.39 6.34 -15.38
N ASN A 264 -11.93 6.29 -16.61
CA ASN A 264 -11.66 7.29 -17.64
C ASN A 264 -12.23 8.66 -17.29
N ASP A 265 -13.39 8.74 -16.65
CA ASP A 265 -13.97 10.00 -16.17
C ASP A 265 -13.09 10.62 -15.08
N MET A 266 -12.62 9.83 -14.12
CA MET A 266 -11.71 10.30 -13.06
C MET A 266 -10.38 10.82 -13.64
N VAL A 267 -9.81 10.11 -14.60
CA VAL A 267 -8.60 10.54 -15.31
C VAL A 267 -8.84 11.86 -16.05
N SER A 268 -9.94 11.96 -16.80
CA SER A 268 -10.28 13.17 -17.57
C SER A 268 -10.56 14.38 -16.68
N ARG A 269 -11.32 14.17 -15.58
CA ARG A 269 -11.83 15.25 -14.72
C ARG A 269 -10.78 15.76 -13.73
N TYR A 270 -9.92 14.88 -13.20
CA TYR A 270 -8.97 15.24 -12.15
C TYR A 270 -7.51 15.11 -12.58
N GLY A 271 -7.23 14.54 -13.74
CA GLY A 271 -5.86 14.35 -14.22
C GLY A 271 -5.04 13.33 -13.42
N LYS A 272 -5.69 12.57 -12.54
CA LYS A 272 -5.04 11.61 -11.64
C LYS A 272 -4.91 10.23 -12.27
N GLU A 273 -4.00 9.42 -11.72
CA GLU A 273 -3.95 7.98 -12.00
C GLU A 273 -5.05 7.25 -11.22
N VAL A 274 -5.40 6.05 -11.67
CA VAL A 274 -6.42 5.20 -11.03
C VAL A 274 -5.88 3.80 -10.79
N MET A 275 -6.34 3.15 -9.73
CA MET A 275 -5.94 1.80 -9.36
C MET A 275 -7.12 1.04 -8.74
N ILE A 276 -7.32 -0.20 -9.12
CA ILE A 276 -8.20 -1.11 -8.38
C ILE A 276 -7.37 -1.68 -7.23
N VAL A 277 -7.57 -1.13 -6.05
CA VAL A 277 -6.80 -1.49 -4.85
C VAL A 277 -7.39 -2.67 -4.08
N GLU A 278 -8.66 -3.01 -4.38
CA GLU A 278 -9.33 -4.21 -3.89
C GLU A 278 -10.24 -4.82 -4.95
N ALA A 279 -10.17 -6.12 -5.10
CA ALA A 279 -11.12 -6.90 -5.88
C ALA A 279 -11.30 -8.28 -5.24
N GLY A 280 -12.46 -8.86 -5.39
CA GLY A 280 -12.76 -10.21 -4.91
C GLY A 280 -14.08 -10.74 -5.46
N MET A 281 -14.23 -12.06 -5.47
CA MET A 281 -15.46 -12.78 -5.81
C MET A 281 -15.46 -14.10 -5.02
N SER A 282 -16.62 -14.73 -4.87
CA SER A 282 -16.72 -15.99 -4.10
C SER A 282 -15.68 -17.02 -4.57
N TRP A 283 -14.97 -17.64 -3.63
CA TRP A 283 -13.84 -18.54 -3.91
C TRP A 283 -14.26 -19.78 -4.72
N ASP A 284 -15.52 -20.22 -4.61
CA ASP A 284 -16.11 -21.35 -5.35
C ASP A 284 -16.56 -20.98 -6.76
N ASP A 285 -16.66 -19.68 -7.08
CA ASP A 285 -16.90 -19.16 -8.43
C ASP A 285 -15.60 -18.89 -9.21
N ALA A 286 -14.55 -19.68 -9.00
CA ALA A 286 -13.20 -19.42 -9.49
C ALA A 286 -13.08 -19.17 -11.00
N THR A 287 -13.90 -19.82 -11.83
CA THR A 287 -13.91 -19.63 -13.29
C THR A 287 -14.50 -18.28 -13.68
N ASP A 288 -15.60 -17.88 -13.08
CA ASP A 288 -16.19 -16.56 -13.30
C ASP A 288 -15.28 -15.45 -12.75
N CYS A 289 -14.69 -15.69 -11.57
CA CYS A 289 -13.71 -14.78 -10.97
C CYS A 289 -12.50 -14.57 -11.89
N ASN A 290 -11.94 -15.63 -12.49
CA ASN A 290 -10.87 -15.51 -13.47
C ASN A 290 -11.28 -14.65 -14.67
N THR A 291 -12.49 -14.85 -15.19
CA THR A 291 -13.01 -14.10 -16.34
C THR A 291 -13.23 -12.63 -15.97
N PHE A 292 -13.82 -12.38 -14.81
CA PHE A 292 -13.99 -11.03 -14.22
C PHE A 292 -12.65 -10.30 -14.10
N LEU A 293 -11.66 -10.92 -13.46
CA LEU A 293 -10.34 -10.32 -13.25
C LEU A 293 -9.59 -10.10 -14.56
N THR A 294 -9.66 -11.04 -15.51
CA THR A 294 -9.01 -10.89 -16.82
C THR A 294 -9.58 -9.68 -17.56
N ASP A 295 -10.89 -9.49 -17.57
CA ASP A 295 -11.53 -8.33 -18.19
C ASP A 295 -11.24 -7.04 -17.42
N LEU A 296 -11.26 -7.06 -16.08
CA LEU A 296 -10.92 -5.90 -15.24
C LEU A 296 -9.48 -5.44 -15.47
N ILE A 297 -8.53 -6.37 -15.51
CA ILE A 297 -7.10 -6.10 -15.81
C ILE A 297 -6.96 -5.48 -17.20
N ALA A 298 -7.62 -6.05 -18.22
CA ALA A 298 -7.58 -5.54 -19.58
C ALA A 298 -8.14 -4.11 -19.66
N LYS A 299 -9.27 -3.83 -19.01
CA LYS A 299 -9.88 -2.51 -18.95
C LYS A 299 -9.01 -1.51 -18.19
N THR A 300 -8.39 -1.93 -17.07
CA THR A 300 -7.50 -1.05 -16.32
C THR A 300 -6.26 -0.68 -17.14
N LYS A 301 -5.68 -1.63 -17.87
CA LYS A 301 -4.57 -1.35 -18.83
C LYS A 301 -4.98 -0.40 -19.95
N ALA A 302 -6.24 -0.45 -20.38
CA ALA A 302 -6.78 0.37 -21.46
C ALA A 302 -7.22 1.78 -21.02
N VAL A 303 -7.05 2.16 -19.75
CA VAL A 303 -7.38 3.50 -19.26
C VAL A 303 -6.53 4.54 -19.98
N THR A 304 -7.17 5.62 -20.42
CA THR A 304 -6.57 6.69 -21.21
C THR A 304 -5.28 7.23 -20.61
N GLY A 305 -4.27 7.43 -21.43
CA GLY A 305 -2.98 8.00 -21.03
C GLY A 305 -2.12 7.10 -20.17
N ASN A 306 -2.35 5.78 -20.22
CA ASN A 306 -1.66 4.78 -19.40
C ASN A 306 -1.80 5.04 -17.89
N LYS A 307 -2.92 5.63 -17.48
CA LYS A 307 -3.16 6.03 -16.08
C LYS A 307 -3.82 4.95 -15.22
N GLY A 308 -4.15 3.80 -15.77
CA GLY A 308 -4.58 2.61 -15.02
C GLY A 308 -3.40 1.84 -14.50
N LEU A 309 -3.12 1.94 -13.19
CA LEU A 309 -1.89 1.44 -12.60
C LEU A 309 -1.90 -0.06 -12.35
N GLY A 310 -3.06 -0.64 -12.02
CA GLY A 310 -3.13 -2.05 -11.68
C GLY A 310 -4.39 -2.50 -10.98
N VAL A 311 -4.39 -3.80 -10.65
CA VAL A 311 -5.47 -4.49 -9.94
C VAL A 311 -4.88 -5.32 -8.82
N LEU A 312 -5.42 -5.18 -7.59
CA LEU A 312 -5.07 -5.98 -6.43
C LEU A 312 -6.29 -6.83 -6.01
N TYR A 313 -6.03 -8.10 -5.71
CA TYR A 313 -7.01 -8.97 -5.07
C TYR A 313 -6.95 -8.79 -3.55
N TRP A 314 -8.11 -8.74 -2.87
CA TRP A 314 -8.12 -8.58 -1.42
C TRP A 314 -8.20 -9.94 -0.72
N GLU A 315 -7.20 -10.22 0.13
CA GLU A 315 -7.03 -11.43 0.93
C GLU A 315 -7.28 -12.73 0.10
N PRO A 316 -6.58 -12.90 -1.05
CA PRO A 316 -6.80 -14.09 -1.89
C PRO A 316 -6.51 -15.40 -1.15
N GLU A 317 -5.57 -15.40 -0.21
CA GLU A 317 -5.13 -16.57 0.55
C GLU A 317 -6.11 -16.99 1.65
N ALA A 318 -7.13 -16.18 1.97
CA ALA A 318 -8.14 -16.51 2.95
C ALA A 318 -8.91 -17.78 2.54
N CYS A 319 -8.52 -18.91 3.11
CA CYS A 319 -9.14 -20.21 2.90
C CYS A 319 -9.94 -20.65 4.12
N ASN A 320 -10.76 -21.70 3.97
CA ASN A 320 -11.56 -22.26 5.07
C ASN A 320 -12.47 -21.23 5.75
N ASN A 321 -13.03 -20.29 4.99
CA ASN A 321 -13.89 -19.23 5.53
C ASN A 321 -13.21 -18.46 6.68
N TRP A 322 -11.90 -18.14 6.52
CA TRP A 322 -11.13 -17.42 7.51
C TRP A 322 -11.82 -16.12 7.93
N GLN A 323 -12.02 -15.94 9.24
CA GLN A 323 -12.74 -14.78 9.81
C GLN A 323 -14.14 -14.53 9.19
N GLY A 324 -14.77 -15.55 8.62
CA GLY A 324 -16.06 -15.44 7.94
C GLY A 324 -15.99 -14.91 6.49
N TYR A 325 -14.76 -14.73 5.94
CA TYR A 325 -14.57 -14.20 4.59
C TYR A 325 -14.63 -15.33 3.55
N SER A 326 -15.47 -15.16 2.53
CA SER A 326 -15.70 -16.13 1.47
C SER A 326 -15.29 -15.66 0.07
N LEU A 327 -14.73 -14.45 -0.06
CA LEU A 327 -14.37 -13.87 -1.36
C LEU A 327 -12.88 -14.02 -1.70
N GLY A 328 -12.19 -14.98 -1.06
CA GLY A 328 -10.81 -15.33 -1.35
C GLY A 328 -10.63 -15.98 -2.72
N ALA A 329 -9.40 -16.39 -3.02
CA ALA A 329 -9.05 -17.09 -4.26
C ALA A 329 -8.28 -18.41 -4.01
N PHE A 330 -8.31 -18.89 -2.78
CA PHE A 330 -7.82 -20.20 -2.39
C PHE A 330 -8.99 -21.09 -2.01
N ASP A 331 -8.88 -22.38 -2.32
CA ASP A 331 -9.88 -23.37 -1.96
C ASP A 331 -9.80 -23.77 -0.46
N ASN A 332 -10.72 -24.61 -0.01
CA ASN A 332 -10.74 -25.11 1.37
C ASN A 332 -9.54 -26.01 1.73
N SER A 333 -8.69 -26.37 0.77
CA SER A 333 -7.39 -27.02 0.98
C SER A 333 -6.23 -26.03 1.03
N CYS A 334 -6.52 -24.72 1.05
CA CYS A 334 -5.57 -23.61 1.01
C CYS A 334 -4.63 -23.68 -0.20
N LYS A 335 -5.18 -24.02 -1.37
CA LYS A 335 -4.53 -23.99 -2.68
C LYS A 335 -5.08 -22.86 -3.53
N PRO A 336 -4.26 -22.18 -4.33
CA PRO A 336 -4.75 -21.21 -5.30
C PRO A 336 -5.74 -21.83 -6.27
N THR A 337 -6.86 -21.18 -6.50
CA THR A 337 -7.86 -21.57 -7.50
C THR A 337 -7.54 -20.98 -8.88
N ALA A 338 -8.32 -21.35 -9.89
CA ALA A 338 -8.21 -20.78 -11.23
C ALA A 338 -8.42 -19.26 -11.28
N ALA A 339 -9.04 -18.65 -10.27
CA ALA A 339 -9.22 -17.20 -10.19
C ALA A 339 -7.90 -16.43 -10.38
N LEU A 340 -6.81 -16.91 -9.76
CA LEU A 340 -5.52 -16.25 -9.81
C LEU A 340 -4.77 -16.40 -11.15
N ASN A 341 -5.23 -17.27 -12.08
CA ASN A 341 -4.62 -17.38 -13.41
C ASN A 341 -4.72 -16.07 -14.23
N ALA A 342 -5.62 -15.17 -13.86
CA ALA A 342 -5.72 -13.84 -14.46
C ALA A 342 -4.45 -13.00 -14.26
N PHE A 343 -3.69 -13.23 -13.19
CA PHE A 343 -2.46 -12.52 -12.88
C PHE A 343 -1.21 -13.10 -13.54
N SER A 344 -1.26 -14.32 -14.06
CA SER A 344 -0.13 -14.96 -14.73
C SER A 344 0.07 -14.53 -16.19
N LYS A 345 -0.85 -13.73 -16.76
CA LYS A 345 -0.88 -13.28 -18.17
C LYS A 345 -0.22 -11.92 -18.36
#